data_1a0dad5f746b3a688c42b2f8ed309853
#
_entry.id   1a0dad5f746b3a688c42b2f8ed309853
#
_cell.length_a   1.000
_cell.length_b   1.000
_cell.length_c   1.000
_cell.angle_alpha   90.00
_cell.angle_beta   90.00
_cell.angle_gamma   90.00
#
_symmetry.space_group_name_H-M   'P 1'
#
loop_
_entity.id
_entity.type
_entity.pdbx_description
1 polymer ?
#
loop_
_entity_poly.entity_id
_entity_poly.type
_entity_poly.pdbx_seq_one_letter_code
_entity_poly.pdbx_strand_id
1 'polypeptide(L)'
;MLYKHFTEKILGLQGILIENIKNTDNTIHVYCKLERKLHKCPCCGNFTDKIHDYRVQVIKDIPAFGKKCFIHLKKRRYRCSCGKRFAENNSFLPRYHRMTNRLSAYIIDRLTDVTSFSGIAREVNLSVSTVIRIFYFVSYSPKKLPVALSIDEFKGDTN
;
A
#
# COMPACT_ATOMS: atom_id res chain seq x y z
N MET A 1 -11.34 4.70 25.47
CA MET A 1 -10.56 5.59 24.57
C MET A 1 -9.13 5.11 24.31
N LEU A 2 -8.49 4.36 25.22
CA LEU A 2 -7.09 3.88 25.10
C LEU A 2 -6.85 2.96 23.87
N TYR A 3 -7.80 2.09 23.54
CA TYR A 3 -7.62 1.09 22.47
C TYR A 3 -7.49 1.66 21.04
N LYS A 4 -8.09 2.82 20.74
CA LYS A 4 -8.02 3.41 19.38
C LYS A 4 -6.61 3.90 19.04
N HIS A 5 -5.96 4.62 19.96
CA HIS A 5 -4.61 5.13 19.75
C HIS A 5 -3.54 4.03 19.71
N PHE A 6 -3.76 2.93 20.43
CA PHE A 6 -2.84 1.79 20.44
C PHE A 6 -2.82 1.08 19.09
N THR A 7 -3.99 0.85 18.49
CA THR A 7 -4.10 0.17 17.19
C THR A 7 -3.56 1.00 16.03
N GLU A 8 -3.71 2.34 16.08
CA GLU A 8 -3.11 3.26 15.10
C GLU A 8 -1.58 3.21 15.14
N LYS A 9 -1.00 3.15 16.35
CA LYS A 9 0.45 3.03 16.53
C LYS A 9 1.00 1.69 16.03
N ILE A 10 0.29 0.58 16.30
CA ILE A 10 0.69 -0.76 15.81
C ILE A 10 0.61 -0.83 14.28
N LEU A 11 -0.43 -0.28 13.67
CA LEU A 11 -0.56 -0.27 12.23
C LEU A 11 0.38 0.73 11.55
N GLY A 12 0.95 1.69 12.28
CA GLY A 12 1.86 2.69 11.72
C GLY A 12 1.27 3.55 10.58
N LEU A 13 -0.06 3.64 10.49
CA LEU A 13 -0.77 4.42 9.48
C LEU A 13 -1.29 5.70 10.12
N GLN A 14 -0.69 6.82 9.79
CA GLN A 14 -1.05 8.11 10.37
C GLN A 14 -2.41 8.62 9.89
N GLY A 15 -3.20 9.20 10.81
CA GLY A 15 -4.46 9.87 10.52
C GLY A 15 -5.61 8.94 10.14
N ILE A 16 -5.55 7.67 10.50
CA ILE A 16 -6.67 6.73 10.37
C ILE A 16 -7.39 6.54 11.70
N LEU A 17 -8.70 6.41 11.62
CA LEU A 17 -9.57 6.02 12.73
C LEU A 17 -10.07 4.60 12.45
N ILE A 18 -9.68 3.64 13.28
CA ILE A 18 -10.13 2.25 13.16
C ILE A 18 -11.54 2.14 13.73
N GLU A 19 -12.46 1.62 12.92
CA GLU A 19 -13.84 1.39 13.30
C GLU A 19 -14.07 -0.05 13.76
N ASN A 20 -13.45 -1.02 13.07
CA ASN A 20 -13.59 -2.44 13.38
C ASN A 20 -12.40 -3.24 12.84
N ILE A 21 -12.11 -4.38 13.45
CA ILE A 21 -11.17 -5.39 12.98
C ILE A 21 -11.86 -6.74 12.97
N LYS A 22 -11.89 -7.41 11.81
CA LYS A 22 -12.36 -8.79 11.66
C LYS A 22 -11.16 -9.68 11.42
N ASN A 23 -10.96 -10.66 12.27
CA ASN A 23 -9.90 -11.65 12.17
C ASN A 23 -10.53 -13.00 11.88
N THR A 24 -10.12 -13.63 10.78
CA THR A 24 -10.49 -15.01 10.40
C THR A 24 -9.23 -15.88 10.42
N ASP A 25 -9.36 -17.16 10.09
CA ASP A 25 -8.21 -18.09 10.08
C ASP A 25 -7.09 -17.63 9.14
N ASN A 26 -7.43 -17.07 7.98
CA ASN A 26 -6.48 -16.74 6.91
C ASN A 26 -6.39 -15.24 6.60
N THR A 27 -7.29 -14.40 7.13
CA THR A 27 -7.34 -12.99 6.76
C THR A 27 -7.62 -12.06 7.94
N ILE A 28 -7.05 -10.87 7.88
CA ILE A 28 -7.35 -9.76 8.77
C ILE A 28 -7.96 -8.64 7.94
N HIS A 29 -9.13 -8.17 8.33
CA HIS A 29 -9.82 -7.06 7.71
C HIS A 29 -9.91 -5.89 8.68
N VAL A 30 -9.24 -4.79 8.37
CA VAL A 30 -9.25 -3.55 9.16
C VAL A 30 -10.19 -2.55 8.50
N TYR A 31 -11.29 -2.21 9.18
CA TYR A 31 -12.26 -1.21 8.73
C TYR A 31 -11.89 0.13 9.34
N CYS A 32 -11.64 1.12 8.51
CA CYS A 32 -11.17 2.42 8.96
C CYS A 32 -11.66 3.57 8.08
N LYS A 33 -11.54 4.78 8.61
CA LYS A 33 -11.74 6.05 7.93
C LYS A 33 -10.61 7.00 8.29
N LEU A 34 -10.43 8.08 7.53
CA LEU A 34 -9.50 9.15 7.90
C LEU A 34 -10.13 10.10 8.92
N GLU A 35 -9.31 10.81 9.67
CA GLU A 35 -9.78 11.94 10.47
C GLU A 35 -10.44 12.98 9.58
N ARG A 36 -11.51 13.60 10.09
CA ARG A 36 -12.20 14.68 9.35
C ARG A 36 -11.40 15.97 9.45
N LYS A 37 -11.08 16.54 8.29
CA LYS A 37 -10.37 17.82 8.19
C LYS A 37 -10.85 18.62 6.98
N LEU A 38 -10.53 19.90 6.97
CA LEU A 38 -10.75 20.77 5.81
C LEU A 38 -9.85 20.34 4.66
N HIS A 39 -10.39 20.32 3.46
CA HIS A 39 -9.67 19.97 2.24
C HIS A 39 -9.69 21.10 1.23
N LYS A 40 -8.51 21.40 0.68
CA LYS A 40 -8.36 22.39 -0.38
C LYS A 40 -8.88 21.83 -1.70
N CYS A 41 -9.77 22.56 -2.35
CA CYS A 41 -10.32 22.20 -3.65
C CYS A 41 -9.21 22.25 -4.72
N PRO A 42 -9.01 21.17 -5.51
CA PRO A 42 -7.98 21.17 -6.56
C PRO A 42 -8.29 22.07 -7.76
N CYS A 43 -9.51 22.62 -7.84
CA CYS A 43 -9.95 23.49 -8.94
C CYS A 43 -9.81 24.97 -8.58
N CYS A 44 -10.46 25.42 -7.48
CA CYS A 44 -10.51 26.84 -7.12
C CYS A 44 -9.68 27.21 -5.89
N GLY A 45 -9.04 26.24 -5.23
CA GLY A 45 -8.23 26.48 -4.05
C GLY A 45 -9.00 26.73 -2.74
N ASN A 46 -10.31 26.91 -2.77
CA ASN A 46 -11.13 27.13 -1.57
C ASN A 46 -11.17 25.87 -0.68
N PHE A 47 -11.26 26.09 0.61
CA PHE A 47 -11.41 24.99 1.57
C PHE A 47 -12.87 24.53 1.69
N THR A 48 -13.08 23.24 1.83
CA THR A 48 -14.39 22.63 2.06
C THR A 48 -14.29 21.42 2.99
N ASP A 49 -15.33 21.23 3.79
CA ASP A 49 -15.57 20.03 4.58
C ASP A 49 -16.92 19.37 4.22
N LYS A 50 -17.61 19.90 3.20
CA LYS A 50 -18.92 19.40 2.74
C LYS A 50 -18.73 18.04 2.07
N ILE A 51 -19.19 16.98 2.73
CA ILE A 51 -19.13 15.62 2.21
C ILE A 51 -20.25 15.45 1.18
N HIS A 52 -19.89 14.93 0.01
CA HIS A 52 -20.83 14.58 -1.05
C HIS A 52 -21.32 13.13 -0.90
N ASP A 53 -20.37 12.19 -0.81
CA ASP A 53 -20.64 10.76 -0.66
C ASP A 53 -19.45 10.03 0.00
N TYR A 54 -19.62 8.74 0.22
CA TYR A 54 -18.61 7.83 0.74
C TYR A 54 -18.36 6.69 -0.24
N ARG A 55 -17.11 6.25 -0.33
CA ARG A 55 -16.73 5.03 -1.05
C ARG A 55 -15.82 4.18 -0.19
N VAL A 56 -16.06 2.88 -0.19
CA VAL A 56 -15.14 1.92 0.44
C VAL A 56 -14.12 1.47 -0.60
N GLN A 57 -12.85 1.60 -0.25
CA GLN A 57 -11.74 1.09 -1.03
C GLN A 57 -11.06 -0.03 -0.26
N VAL A 58 -10.97 -1.23 -0.87
CA VAL A 58 -10.23 -2.36 -0.32
C VAL A 58 -8.78 -2.26 -0.78
N ILE A 59 -7.87 -2.27 0.18
CA ILE A 59 -6.43 -2.04 -0.01
C ILE A 59 -5.69 -3.22 0.60
N LYS A 60 -4.77 -3.81 -0.14
CA LYS A 60 -3.87 -4.85 0.38
C LYS A 60 -2.75 -4.20 1.19
N ASP A 61 -2.38 -4.86 2.28
CA ASP A 61 -1.33 -4.42 3.19
C ASP A 61 -0.36 -5.57 3.49
N ILE A 62 0.73 -5.27 4.20
CA ILE A 62 1.71 -6.27 4.63
C ILE A 62 0.98 -7.37 5.39
N PRO A 63 1.25 -8.66 5.09
CA PRO A 63 0.74 -9.78 5.87
C PRO A 63 1.12 -9.62 7.36
N ALA A 64 0.19 -9.93 8.24
CA ALA A 64 0.40 -9.82 9.67
C ALA A 64 -0.01 -11.13 10.35
N PHE A 65 0.83 -11.62 11.28
CA PHE A 65 0.58 -12.86 12.02
C PHE A 65 0.31 -14.08 11.11
N GLY A 66 1.03 -14.18 9.98
CA GLY A 66 0.85 -15.24 8.99
C GLY A 66 -0.44 -15.16 8.15
N LYS A 67 -1.20 -14.06 8.28
CA LYS A 67 -2.50 -13.86 7.60
C LYS A 67 -2.43 -12.72 6.58
N LYS A 68 -3.22 -12.83 5.52
CA LYS A 68 -3.40 -11.76 4.53
C LYS A 68 -4.11 -10.58 5.16
N CYS A 69 -3.61 -9.36 4.96
CA CYS A 69 -4.17 -8.16 5.55
C CYS A 69 -4.85 -7.26 4.50
N PHE A 70 -6.08 -6.84 4.79
CA PHE A 70 -6.90 -5.98 3.97
C PHE A 70 -7.40 -4.78 4.76
N ILE A 71 -7.17 -3.58 4.24
CA ILE A 71 -7.70 -2.34 4.81
C ILE A 71 -8.93 -1.93 4.01
N HIS A 72 -10.07 -1.83 4.67
CA HIS A 72 -11.33 -1.30 4.12
C HIS A 72 -11.44 0.17 4.49
N LEU A 73 -10.90 1.04 3.62
CA LEU A 73 -10.88 2.47 3.86
C LEU A 73 -12.17 3.11 3.37
N LYS A 74 -12.98 3.63 4.29
CA LYS A 74 -14.17 4.44 4.00
C LYS A 74 -13.73 5.86 3.64
N LYS A 75 -13.51 6.11 2.34
CA LYS A 75 -13.09 7.41 1.79
C LYS A 75 -14.27 8.34 1.61
N ARG A 76 -14.07 9.62 1.95
CA ARG A 76 -15.02 10.70 1.66
C ARG A 76 -14.75 11.30 0.29
N ARG A 77 -15.82 11.68 -0.38
CA ARG A 77 -15.76 12.60 -1.51
C ARG A 77 -16.36 13.92 -1.09
N TYR A 78 -15.63 14.97 -1.33
CA TYR A 78 -16.04 16.34 -0.98
C TYR A 78 -16.66 17.06 -2.17
N ARG A 79 -17.55 18.00 -1.88
CA ARG A 79 -18.14 18.92 -2.85
C ARG A 79 -17.72 20.35 -2.49
N CYS A 80 -17.12 21.05 -3.45
CA CYS A 80 -16.77 22.46 -3.33
C CYS A 80 -17.90 23.35 -3.82
N SER A 81 -17.93 24.62 -3.39
CA SER A 81 -18.85 25.66 -3.89
C SER A 81 -18.73 25.89 -5.40
N CYS A 82 -17.54 25.70 -5.99
CA CYS A 82 -17.33 25.77 -7.43
C CYS A 82 -17.90 24.57 -8.23
N GLY A 83 -18.63 23.66 -7.58
CA GLY A 83 -19.18 22.45 -8.18
C GLY A 83 -18.25 21.26 -8.29
N LYS A 84 -16.92 21.45 -8.09
CA LYS A 84 -15.94 20.35 -8.17
C LYS A 84 -16.18 19.31 -7.07
N ARG A 85 -16.14 18.02 -7.46
CA ARG A 85 -16.16 16.88 -6.55
C ARG A 85 -14.80 16.21 -6.58
N PHE A 86 -14.25 15.87 -5.41
CA PHE A 86 -12.92 15.25 -5.29
C PHE A 86 -12.87 14.35 -4.07
N ALA A 87 -11.98 13.34 -4.11
CA ALA A 87 -11.76 12.43 -2.99
C ALA A 87 -10.76 13.03 -2.00
N GLU A 88 -10.88 12.64 -0.74
CA GLU A 88 -9.88 12.97 0.28
C GLU A 88 -8.52 12.34 -0.05
N ASN A 89 -7.45 13.04 0.32
CA ASN A 89 -6.08 12.55 0.18
C ASN A 89 -5.62 11.88 1.47
N ASN A 90 -4.77 10.88 1.32
CA ASN A 90 -4.03 10.23 2.39
C ASN A 90 -2.57 10.02 1.99
N SER A 91 -1.67 9.82 2.96
CA SER A 91 -0.23 9.71 2.74
C SER A 91 0.24 8.28 2.48
N PHE A 92 -0.53 7.28 2.89
CA PHE A 92 -0.12 5.87 2.87
C PHE A 92 -0.55 5.09 1.62
N LEU A 93 -1.39 5.70 0.78
CA LEU A 93 -1.92 5.10 -0.43
C LEU A 93 -1.79 6.05 -1.61
N PRO A 94 -1.01 5.75 -2.64
CA PRO A 94 -0.95 6.55 -3.85
C PRO A 94 -2.30 6.56 -4.57
N ARG A 95 -2.52 7.59 -5.37
CA ARG A 95 -3.76 7.74 -6.13
C ARG A 95 -3.95 6.55 -7.08
N TYR A 96 -5.14 5.97 -7.09
CA TYR A 96 -5.53 4.78 -7.88
C TYR A 96 -4.86 3.46 -7.49
N HIS A 97 -4.03 3.42 -6.47
CA HIS A 97 -3.43 2.18 -5.99
C HIS A 97 -4.37 1.41 -5.06
N ARG A 98 -4.21 0.07 -5.06
CA ARG A 98 -4.96 -0.86 -4.19
C ARG A 98 -4.04 -1.61 -3.22
N MET A 99 -2.86 -1.09 -2.99
CA MET A 99 -1.91 -1.57 -1.98
C MET A 99 -1.22 -0.38 -1.32
N THR A 100 -0.81 -0.56 -0.07
CA THR A 100 -0.13 0.48 0.71
C THR A 100 1.30 0.70 0.21
N ASN A 101 1.85 1.91 0.44
CA ASN A 101 3.25 2.21 0.15
C ASN A 101 4.20 1.27 0.89
N ARG A 102 3.87 0.94 2.16
CA ARG A 102 4.70 0.04 2.97
C ARG A 102 4.70 -1.39 2.44
N LEU A 103 3.60 -1.88 1.82
CA LEU A 103 3.60 -3.17 1.15
C LEU A 103 4.54 -3.16 -0.05
N SER A 104 4.58 -2.08 -0.83
CA SER A 104 5.54 -1.94 -1.93
C SER A 104 6.98 -1.92 -1.42
N ALA A 105 7.26 -1.17 -0.34
CA ALA A 105 8.58 -1.15 0.28
C ALA A 105 8.99 -2.53 0.83
N TYR A 106 8.07 -3.24 1.48
CA TYR A 106 8.28 -4.60 1.96
C TYR A 106 8.64 -5.56 0.81
N ILE A 107 7.94 -5.49 -0.33
CA ILE A 107 8.24 -6.31 -1.50
C ILE A 107 9.66 -6.02 -2.02
N ILE A 108 10.05 -4.75 -2.09
CA ILE A 108 11.39 -4.35 -2.53
C ILE A 108 12.46 -4.91 -1.59
N ASP A 109 12.25 -4.82 -0.29
CA ASP A 109 13.14 -5.37 0.73
C ASP A 109 13.28 -6.88 0.57
N ARG A 110 12.17 -7.60 0.43
CA ARG A 110 12.18 -9.06 0.20
C ARG A 110 12.87 -9.48 -1.12
N LEU A 111 12.88 -8.60 -2.11
CA LEU A 111 13.57 -8.85 -3.39
C LEU A 111 15.12 -8.74 -3.28
N THR A 112 15.65 -8.20 -2.18
CA THR A 112 17.08 -8.22 -1.89
C THR A 112 17.55 -9.58 -1.37
N ASP A 113 16.65 -10.40 -0.86
CA ASP A 113 16.93 -11.77 -0.41
C ASP A 113 16.94 -12.74 -1.61
N VAL A 114 17.55 -13.91 -1.40
CA VAL A 114 17.57 -15.01 -2.39
C VAL A 114 16.17 -15.66 -2.43
N THR A 115 15.22 -14.98 -3.02
CA THR A 115 13.81 -15.41 -3.08
C THR A 115 13.24 -15.19 -4.49
N SER A 116 12.40 -16.13 -4.97
CA SER A 116 11.77 -15.98 -6.27
C SER A 116 10.59 -14.99 -6.27
N PHE A 117 10.34 -14.33 -7.40
CA PHE A 117 9.14 -13.49 -7.59
C PHE A 117 7.84 -14.21 -7.25
N SER A 118 7.74 -15.49 -7.57
CA SER A 118 6.56 -16.32 -7.26
C SER A 118 6.43 -16.61 -5.76
N GLY A 119 7.54 -16.77 -5.05
CA GLY A 119 7.56 -16.93 -3.59
C GLY A 119 7.01 -15.68 -2.91
N ILE A 120 7.55 -14.51 -3.26
CA ILE A 120 7.09 -13.23 -2.73
C ILE A 120 5.61 -12.98 -3.09
N ALA A 121 5.21 -13.25 -4.33
CA ALA A 121 3.82 -13.07 -4.77
C ALA A 121 2.82 -13.88 -3.93
N ARG A 122 3.16 -15.11 -3.57
CA ARG A 122 2.36 -15.94 -2.64
C ARG A 122 2.32 -15.38 -1.24
N GLU A 123 3.47 -14.98 -0.70
CA GLU A 123 3.59 -14.39 0.63
C GLU A 123 2.69 -13.17 0.79
N VAL A 124 2.76 -12.22 -0.15
CA VAL A 124 2.02 -10.96 -0.06
C VAL A 124 0.64 -11.00 -0.72
N ASN A 125 0.21 -12.15 -1.23
CA ASN A 125 -1.07 -12.32 -1.91
C ASN A 125 -1.26 -11.37 -3.12
N LEU A 126 -0.24 -11.27 -3.95
CA LEU A 126 -0.26 -10.51 -5.21
C LEU A 126 -0.01 -11.44 -6.40
N SER A 127 -0.26 -10.95 -7.62
CA SER A 127 0.18 -11.64 -8.83
C SER A 127 1.69 -11.46 -9.04
N VAL A 128 2.34 -12.45 -9.63
CA VAL A 128 3.78 -12.39 -9.98
C VAL A 128 4.06 -11.16 -10.85
N SER A 129 3.20 -10.86 -11.82
CA SER A 129 3.32 -9.68 -12.69
C SER A 129 3.29 -8.36 -11.91
N THR A 130 2.55 -8.30 -10.79
CA THR A 130 2.56 -7.11 -9.92
C THR A 130 3.89 -6.97 -9.19
N VAL A 131 4.46 -8.06 -8.68
CA VAL A 131 5.77 -8.05 -8.00
C VAL A 131 6.88 -7.65 -8.98
N ILE A 132 6.88 -8.22 -10.20
CA ILE A 132 7.82 -7.84 -11.26
C ILE A 132 7.69 -6.36 -11.60
N ARG A 133 6.46 -5.83 -11.73
CA ARG A 133 6.25 -4.41 -12.01
C ARG A 133 6.78 -3.50 -10.91
N ILE A 134 6.66 -3.91 -9.63
CA ILE A 134 7.25 -3.16 -8.51
C ILE A 134 8.77 -3.18 -8.61
N PHE A 135 9.37 -4.32 -8.94
CA PHE A 135 10.81 -4.44 -9.14
C PHE A 135 11.34 -3.47 -10.22
N TYR A 136 10.64 -3.30 -11.33
CA TYR A 136 11.05 -2.36 -12.39
C TYR A 136 11.00 -0.88 -11.99
N PHE A 137 10.31 -0.52 -10.91
CA PHE A 137 10.36 0.84 -10.37
C PHE A 137 11.61 1.11 -9.52
N VAL A 138 12.37 0.08 -9.17
CA VAL A 138 13.61 0.22 -8.42
C VAL A 138 14.74 0.43 -9.42
N SER A 139 15.25 1.66 -9.51
CA SER A 139 16.44 1.93 -10.30
C SER A 139 17.68 1.53 -9.50
N TYR A 140 18.36 0.49 -9.95
CA TYR A 140 19.68 0.12 -9.44
C TYR A 140 20.73 0.92 -10.22
N SER A 141 21.37 1.89 -9.55
CA SER A 141 22.60 2.46 -10.04
C SER A 141 23.75 1.55 -9.61
N PRO A 142 24.46 0.86 -10.53
CA PRO A 142 25.62 0.10 -10.16
C PRO A 142 26.66 1.04 -9.56
N LYS A 143 27.03 0.84 -8.30
CA LYS A 143 27.87 1.77 -7.54
C LYS A 143 29.28 1.93 -8.12
N LYS A 144 29.83 0.91 -8.71
CA LYS A 144 31.07 0.82 -9.52
C LYS A 144 31.19 -0.63 -10.00
N LEU A 145 31.63 -0.84 -11.21
CA LEU A 145 32.02 -2.18 -11.65
C LEU A 145 33.26 -2.61 -10.83
N PRO A 146 33.32 -3.86 -10.35
CA PRO A 146 34.52 -4.39 -9.72
C PRO A 146 35.68 -4.39 -10.72
N VAL A 147 36.92 -4.24 -10.22
CA VAL A 147 38.14 -4.23 -11.04
C VAL A 147 38.34 -5.56 -11.79
N ALA A 148 37.74 -6.64 -11.28
CA ALA A 148 37.70 -7.95 -11.93
C ALA A 148 36.27 -8.50 -11.89
N LEU A 149 35.73 -8.90 -13.05
CA LEU A 149 34.43 -9.56 -13.18
C LEU A 149 34.70 -10.99 -13.65
N SER A 150 34.33 -11.98 -12.85
CA SER A 150 34.31 -13.38 -13.26
C SER A 150 32.92 -13.72 -13.77
N ILE A 151 32.81 -14.17 -15.02
CA ILE A 151 31.57 -14.64 -15.62
C ILE A 151 31.71 -16.15 -15.76
N ASP A 152 30.82 -16.89 -15.11
CA ASP A 152 30.72 -18.34 -15.25
C ASP A 152 29.58 -18.67 -16.21
N GLU A 153 29.89 -19.43 -17.28
CA GLU A 153 28.90 -19.88 -18.24
C GLU A 153 28.29 -21.19 -17.73
N PHE A 154 27.03 -21.15 -17.31
CA PHE A 154 26.23 -22.36 -17.09
C PHE A 154 25.84 -22.98 -18.44
N LYS A 155 26.50 -24.05 -18.81
CA LYS A 155 26.02 -24.91 -19.88
C LYS A 155 24.83 -25.71 -19.36
N GLY A 156 23.61 -25.32 -19.69
CA GLY A 156 22.42 -26.11 -19.42
C GLY A 156 22.48 -27.41 -20.23
N ASP A 157 22.43 -28.55 -19.58
CA ASP A 157 22.25 -29.84 -20.25
C ASP A 157 20.89 -29.83 -20.92
N THR A 158 20.90 -29.82 -22.26
CA THR A 158 19.73 -30.13 -23.09
C THR A 158 19.62 -31.62 -23.16
N ASN A 159 18.71 -32.22 -22.37
CA ASN A 159 18.11 -33.51 -22.66
C ASN A 159 16.83 -33.32 -23.45
#